data_2e87f650e252d9ccb8aed301db5dcd2d
#
_entry.id   2e87f650e252d9ccb8aed301db5dcd2d
#
_cell.length_a   1.000
_cell.length_b   1.000
_cell.length_c   1.000
_cell.angle_alpha   90.00
_cell.angle_beta   90.00
_cell.angle_gamma   90.00
#
_symmetry.space_group_name_H-M   'P 1'
#
loop_
_entity.id
_entity.type
_entity.pdbx_description
1 polymer ?
#
loop_
_entity_poly.entity_id
_entity_poly.type
_entity_poly.pdbx_seq_one_letter_code
_entity_poly.pdbx_strand_id
1 'polypeptide(L)'
;KLKTLNPDLHFKLLKTIEDKPSISQRDLAKELGVSLGSINYCLKALIDIGHIKLENFNSNPNKLGYLYLLTKKGLVEKASLTIGFLNRKKLEYEALKKEIDAVQDSL
;
A
#
# COMPACT_ATOMS: atom_id res chain seq x y z
N LYS A 1 -16.47 -3.38 3.60
CA LYS A 1 -15.23 -3.33 4.37
C LYS A 1 -14.13 -2.57 3.69
N LEU A 2 -14.01 -2.77 2.41
CA LEU A 2 -13.03 -2.01 1.65
C LEU A 2 -13.32 -0.54 1.60
N LYS A 3 -14.55 -0.16 1.86
CA LYS A 3 -14.94 1.23 1.85
C LYS A 3 -14.22 2.07 2.89
N THR A 4 -13.75 1.42 3.96
CA THR A 4 -13.07 2.15 5.02
C THR A 4 -11.57 2.24 4.79
N LEU A 5 -11.06 1.57 3.77
CA LEU A 5 -9.64 1.55 3.49
C LEU A 5 -9.27 2.71 2.58
N ASN A 6 -8.40 3.57 3.09
CA ASN A 6 -7.91 4.71 2.31
C ASN A 6 -7.22 4.20 1.04
N PRO A 7 -7.61 4.69 -0.15
CA PRO A 7 -7.03 4.18 -1.40
C PRO A 7 -5.51 4.30 -1.48
N ASP A 8 -4.94 5.38 -0.96
CA ASP A 8 -3.49 5.56 -0.98
C ASP A 8 -2.81 4.55 -0.07
N LEU A 9 -3.37 4.32 1.12
CA LEU A 9 -2.84 3.30 2.03
C LEU A 9 -2.98 1.92 1.42
N HIS A 10 -4.12 1.63 0.81
CA HIS A 10 -4.36 0.35 0.16
C HIS A 10 -3.31 0.10 -0.94
N PHE A 11 -3.08 1.10 -1.78
CA PHE A 11 -2.08 1.02 -2.84
C PHE A 11 -0.69 0.77 -2.27
N LYS A 12 -0.28 1.58 -1.27
CA LYS A 12 1.03 1.47 -0.67
C LYS A 12 1.24 0.12 0.01
N LEU A 13 0.18 -0.39 0.63
CA LEU A 13 0.24 -1.69 1.29
C LEU A 13 0.50 -2.81 0.29
N LEU A 14 -0.27 -2.84 -0.79
CA LEU A 14 -0.07 -3.85 -1.83
C LEU A 14 1.30 -3.73 -2.49
N LYS A 15 1.73 -2.51 -2.77
CA LYS A 15 3.03 -2.27 -3.38
C LYS A 15 4.17 -2.73 -2.48
N THR A 16 4.11 -2.38 -1.20
CA THR A 16 5.17 -2.74 -0.26
C THR A 16 5.24 -4.25 -0.06
N ILE A 17 4.10 -4.91 0.01
CA ILE A 17 4.04 -6.36 0.14
C ILE A 17 4.62 -7.05 -1.09
N GLU A 18 4.31 -6.55 -2.27
CA GLU A 18 4.85 -7.11 -3.49
C GLU A 18 6.37 -6.97 -3.53
N ASP A 19 6.88 -5.81 -3.12
CA ASP A 19 8.31 -5.54 -3.13
C ASP A 19 9.06 -6.29 -2.02
N LYS A 20 8.40 -6.46 -0.87
CA LYS A 20 9.03 -7.04 0.32
C LYS A 20 8.09 -8.07 0.97
N PRO A 21 7.96 -9.26 0.37
CA PRO A 21 6.97 -10.24 0.87
C PRO A 21 7.22 -10.71 2.30
N SER A 22 8.45 -10.64 2.78
CA SER A 22 8.77 -11.11 4.12
C SER A 22 8.77 -9.99 5.16
N ILE A 23 8.31 -8.81 4.81
CA ILE A 23 8.28 -7.68 5.75
C ILE A 23 7.37 -8.00 6.94
N SER A 24 7.82 -7.64 8.14
CA SER A 24 7.01 -7.83 9.33
C SER A 24 5.89 -6.79 9.40
N GLN A 25 4.83 -7.09 10.14
CA GLN A 25 3.77 -6.12 10.35
C GLN A 25 4.27 -4.84 11.01
N ARG A 26 5.21 -5.00 11.93
CA ARG A 26 5.79 -3.86 12.64
C ARG A 26 6.55 -2.95 11.68
N ASP A 27 7.38 -3.54 10.83
CA ASP A 27 8.14 -2.76 9.85
C ASP A 27 7.23 -2.14 8.81
N LEU A 28 6.19 -2.86 8.42
CA LEU A 28 5.20 -2.36 7.47
C LEU A 28 4.48 -1.13 8.05
N ALA A 29 4.08 -1.22 9.32
CA ALA A 29 3.44 -0.09 9.99
C ALA A 29 4.36 1.12 10.03
N LYS A 30 5.63 0.89 10.36
CA LYS A 30 6.63 1.94 10.43
C LYS A 30 6.85 2.58 9.06
N GLU A 31 6.99 1.76 8.04
CA GLU A 31 7.24 2.26 6.69
C GLU A 31 6.07 3.08 6.16
N LEU A 32 4.84 2.65 6.45
CA LEU A 32 3.65 3.33 5.97
C LEU A 32 3.16 4.45 6.90
N GLY A 33 3.77 4.58 8.06
CA GLY A 33 3.43 5.67 8.99
C GLY A 33 2.07 5.49 9.65
N VAL A 34 1.67 4.26 9.91
CA VAL A 34 0.40 3.96 10.57
C VAL A 34 0.64 3.05 11.77
N SER A 35 -0.39 2.86 12.58
CA SER A 35 -0.27 2.01 13.77
C SER A 35 -0.21 0.54 13.39
N LEU A 36 0.37 -0.26 14.28
CA LEU A 36 0.42 -1.71 14.10
C LEU A 36 -1.00 -2.29 14.03
N GLY A 37 -1.91 -1.79 14.86
CA GLY A 37 -3.30 -2.23 14.81
C GLY A 37 -3.97 -1.95 13.48
N SER A 38 -3.68 -0.80 12.90
CA SER A 38 -4.21 -0.44 11.59
C SER A 38 -3.71 -1.42 10.52
N ILE A 39 -2.41 -1.74 10.55
CA ILE A 39 -1.83 -2.69 9.61
C ILE A 39 -2.47 -4.07 9.78
N ASN A 40 -2.62 -4.53 11.02
CA ASN A 40 -3.24 -5.82 11.30
C ASN A 40 -4.66 -5.88 10.72
N TYR A 41 -5.43 -4.82 10.97
CA TYR A 41 -6.79 -4.73 10.47
C TYR A 41 -6.82 -4.76 8.93
N CYS A 42 -5.96 -3.97 8.30
CA CYS A 42 -5.92 -3.90 6.84
C CYS A 42 -5.49 -5.22 6.21
N LEU A 43 -4.48 -5.88 6.78
CA LEU A 43 -4.02 -7.16 6.25
C LEU A 43 -5.10 -8.22 6.33
N LYS A 44 -5.82 -8.28 7.46
CA LYS A 44 -6.92 -9.23 7.59
C LYS A 44 -8.00 -8.96 6.56
N ALA A 45 -8.35 -7.70 6.36
CA ALA A 45 -9.35 -7.33 5.38
C ALA A 45 -8.94 -7.74 3.97
N LEU A 46 -7.67 -7.51 3.61
CA LEU A 46 -7.18 -7.85 2.28
C LEU A 46 -7.08 -9.36 2.07
N ILE A 47 -6.77 -10.11 3.12
CA ILE A 47 -6.79 -11.57 3.05
C ILE A 47 -8.23 -12.06 2.85
N ASP A 48 -9.17 -11.50 3.61
CA ASP A 48 -10.57 -11.91 3.56
C ASP A 48 -11.18 -11.71 2.17
N ILE A 49 -10.82 -10.64 1.48
CA ILE A 49 -11.36 -10.38 0.15
C ILE A 49 -10.53 -11.03 -0.95
N GLY A 50 -9.44 -11.71 -0.59
CA GLY A 50 -8.65 -12.46 -1.54
C GLY A 50 -7.63 -11.67 -2.33
N HIS A 51 -7.21 -10.51 -1.85
CA HIS A 51 -6.16 -9.73 -2.52
C HIS A 51 -4.76 -10.19 -2.10
N ILE A 52 -4.65 -10.71 -0.89
CA ILE A 52 -3.39 -11.17 -0.32
C ILE A 52 -3.59 -12.57 0.21
N LYS A 53 -2.57 -13.39 0.11
CA LYS A 53 -2.55 -14.67 0.80
C LYS A 53 -1.33 -14.74 1.69
N LEU A 54 -1.44 -15.52 2.76
CA LEU A 54 -0.40 -15.69 3.74
C LEU A 54 0.18 -17.08 3.59
N GLU A 55 1.50 -17.16 3.45
CA GLU A 55 2.19 -18.45 3.35
C GLU A 55 3.25 -18.58 4.41
N ASN A 56 3.44 -19.81 4.91
CA ASN A 56 4.50 -20.08 5.86
C ASN A 56 5.83 -20.13 5.14
N PHE A 57 6.83 -19.57 5.79
CA PHE A 57 8.18 -19.54 5.25
C PHE A 57 8.93 -20.74 5.82
N ASN A 58 8.68 -21.92 5.28
CA ASN A 58 9.19 -23.15 5.86
C ASN A 58 10.67 -23.41 5.67
N SER A 59 11.28 -22.79 4.71
CA SER A 59 12.67 -23.07 4.38
C SER A 59 13.65 -22.44 5.34
N ASN A 60 13.18 -21.59 6.23
CA ASN A 60 14.03 -20.91 7.17
C ASN A 60 13.75 -21.43 8.58
N PRO A 61 14.69 -22.17 9.19
CA PRO A 61 14.44 -22.74 10.52
C PRO A 61 14.24 -21.73 11.63
N ASN A 62 14.64 -20.50 11.41
CA ASN A 62 14.46 -19.48 12.42
C ASN A 62 13.09 -18.86 12.42
N LYS A 63 12.23 -19.41 11.77
CA LYS A 63 11.19 -18.75 11.47
C LYS A 63 10.00 -18.87 11.92
N LEU A 64 9.62 -18.04 12.18
CA LEU A 64 8.38 -17.54 12.50
C LEU A 64 7.89 -16.71 11.38
N GLY A 65 8.49 -16.91 10.25
CA GLY A 65 8.26 -16.04 9.15
C GLY A 65 7.04 -16.41 8.36
N TYR A 66 6.31 -15.41 7.95
CA TYR A 66 5.23 -15.55 6.99
C TYR A 66 5.57 -14.71 5.79
N LEU A 67 5.08 -15.15 4.64
CA LEU A 67 5.15 -14.36 3.42
C LEU A 67 3.76 -13.87 3.09
N TYR A 68 3.64 -12.58 2.82
CA TYR A 68 2.41 -12.01 2.29
C TYR A 68 2.58 -11.90 0.80
N LEU A 69 1.70 -12.52 0.06
CA LEU A 69 1.80 -12.56 -1.40
C LEU A 69 0.52 -12.00 -2.00
N LEU A 70 0.66 -11.26 -3.09
CA LEU A 70 -0.51 -10.82 -3.83
C LEU A 70 -1.07 -11.96 -4.63
N THR A 71 -2.39 -12.11 -4.60
CA THR A 71 -3.09 -13.04 -5.48
C THR A 71 -3.24 -12.38 -6.86
N LYS A 72 -3.74 -13.13 -7.84
CA LYS A 72 -4.08 -12.53 -9.13
C LYS A 72 -5.04 -11.37 -8.96
N LYS A 73 -6.05 -11.56 -8.12
CA LYS A 73 -7.03 -10.53 -7.83
C LYS A 73 -6.36 -9.30 -7.20
N GLY A 74 -5.39 -9.53 -6.31
CA GLY A 74 -4.63 -8.44 -5.69
C GLY A 74 -3.79 -7.69 -6.69
N LEU A 75 -3.19 -8.38 -7.65
CA LEU A 75 -2.39 -7.73 -8.70
C LEU A 75 -3.27 -6.84 -9.58
N VAL A 76 -4.45 -7.31 -9.95
CA VAL A 76 -5.40 -6.52 -10.73
C VAL A 76 -5.82 -5.28 -9.94
N GLU A 77 -6.12 -5.47 -8.67
CA GLU A 77 -6.51 -4.35 -7.82
C GLU A 77 -5.38 -3.34 -7.66
N LYS A 78 -4.14 -3.83 -7.49
CA LYS A 78 -2.99 -2.94 -7.39
C LYS A 78 -2.85 -2.09 -8.66
N ALA A 79 -3.03 -2.70 -9.83
CA ALA A 79 -2.96 -1.96 -11.09
C ALA A 79 -3.99 -0.84 -11.13
N SER A 80 -5.23 -1.15 -10.74
CA SER A 80 -6.30 -0.15 -10.71
C SER A 80 -5.98 0.98 -9.73
N LEU A 81 -5.50 0.62 -8.53
CA LEU A 81 -5.15 1.59 -7.51
C LEU A 81 -3.97 2.47 -7.94
N THR A 82 -3.04 1.90 -8.72
CA THR A 82 -1.91 2.65 -9.22
C THR A 82 -2.37 3.78 -10.12
N ILE A 83 -3.31 3.50 -11.01
CA ILE A 83 -3.85 4.51 -11.91
C ILE A 83 -4.49 5.64 -11.10
N GLY A 84 -5.32 5.29 -10.11
CA GLY A 84 -5.95 6.29 -9.27
C GLY A 84 -4.95 7.12 -8.48
N PHE A 85 -3.93 6.46 -7.93
CA PHE A 85 -2.87 7.14 -7.19
C PHE A 85 -2.14 8.14 -8.08
N LEU A 86 -1.75 7.72 -9.27
CA LEU A 86 -1.02 8.59 -10.19
C LEU A 86 -1.87 9.77 -10.64
N ASN A 87 -3.15 9.54 -10.87
CA ASN A 87 -4.05 10.63 -11.25
C ASN A 87 -4.16 11.67 -10.15
N ARG A 88 -4.26 11.23 -8.88
CA ARG A 88 -4.31 12.18 -7.76
C ARG A 88 -3.01 12.94 -7.62
N LYS A 89 -1.88 12.28 -7.80
CA LYS A 89 -0.58 12.95 -7.72
C LYS A 89 -0.39 13.95 -8.84
N LYS A 90 -0.88 13.63 -10.02
CA LYS A 90 -0.82 14.54 -11.15
C LYS A 90 -1.61 15.82 -10.86
N LEU A 91 -2.80 15.68 -10.29
CA LEU A 91 -3.61 16.84 -9.94
C LEU A 91 -2.93 17.70 -8.88
N GLU A 92 -2.32 17.06 -7.87
CA GLU A 92 -1.57 17.78 -6.84
C GLU A 92 -0.40 18.55 -7.47
N TYR A 93 0.31 17.90 -8.37
CA TYR A 93 1.43 18.53 -9.04
C TYR A 93 0.97 19.76 -9.84
N GLU A 94 -0.11 19.62 -10.57
CA GLU A 94 -0.62 20.73 -11.39
C GLU A 94 -1.08 21.90 -10.52
N ALA A 95 -1.69 21.61 -9.37
CA ALA A 95 -2.10 22.65 -8.44
C ALA A 95 -0.90 23.38 -7.87
N LEU A 96 0.13 22.66 -7.47
CA LEU A 96 1.36 23.25 -6.95
C LEU A 96 2.07 24.08 -8.01
N LYS A 97 2.08 23.60 -9.25
CA LYS A 97 2.71 24.33 -10.34
C LYS A 97 2.02 25.67 -10.57
N LYS A 98 0.69 25.68 -10.48
CA LYS A 98 -0.05 26.94 -10.62
C LYS A 98 0.32 27.94 -9.54
N GLU A 99 0.50 27.47 -8.30
CA GLU A 99 0.89 28.36 -7.21
C GLU A 99 2.30 28.89 -7.39
N ILE A 100 3.21 28.04 -7.85
CA ILE A 100 4.58 28.47 -8.13
C ILE A 100 4.59 29.51 -9.23
N ASP A 101 3.85 29.28 -10.30
CA ASP A 101 3.76 30.23 -11.41
C ASP A 101 3.19 31.58 -10.94
N ALA A 102 2.16 31.53 -10.10
CA ALA A 102 1.57 32.75 -9.55
C ALA A 102 2.56 33.55 -8.73
N VAL A 103 3.37 32.87 -7.91
CA VAL A 103 4.39 33.56 -7.13
C VAL A 103 5.44 34.18 -8.04
N GLN A 104 5.88 33.47 -9.06
CA GLN A 104 6.87 33.99 -10.00
C GLN A 104 6.33 35.20 -10.75
N ASP A 105 5.08 35.14 -11.15
CA ASP A 105 4.45 36.26 -11.88
C ASP A 105 4.32 37.51 -11.03
N SER A 106 4.24 37.33 -9.70
CA SER A 106 4.10 38.48 -8.81
C SER A 106 5.44 39.13 -8.43
N LEU A 107 6.53 38.47 -8.81
CA LEU A 107 7.87 39.01 -8.58
C LEU A 107 8.30 39.92 -9.72
#